data_c73c52fb00fac93a6227386e3e755aa9
#
_entry.id   c73c52fb00fac93a6227386e3e755aa9
#
_cell.length_a   1.000
_cell.length_b   1.000
_cell.length_c   1.000
_cell.angle_alpha   90.00
_cell.angle_beta   90.00
_cell.angle_gamma   90.00
#
_symmetry.space_group_name_H-M   'P 1'
#
loop_
_entity.id
_entity.type
_entity.pdbx_description
1 polymer ?
#
loop_
_entity_poly.entity_id
_entity_poly.type
_entity_poly.pdbx_seq_one_letter_code
_entity_poly.pdbx_strand_id
1 'polypeptide(L)'
;MQFHLETDELKLLANVLLEQDPKRYNELLNKVLAHDLRFDSGELEQTAEVLSGKKRALQDEIAQQPNATLKTELQRHLALLERVLERVNEACVMF
;
A
#
# COMPACT_ATOMS: atom_id res chain seq x y z
N MET A 1 17.36 -6.67 -0.98
CA MET A 1 16.49 -7.56 -1.78
C MET A 1 15.44 -6.76 -2.50
N GLN A 2 15.13 -7.12 -3.74
CA GLN A 2 14.15 -6.43 -4.57
C GLN A 2 12.89 -7.30 -4.68
N PHE A 3 11.72 -6.70 -4.45
CA PHE A 3 10.44 -7.35 -4.72
C PHE A 3 9.76 -6.68 -5.90
N HIS A 4 8.78 -7.35 -6.49
CA HIS A 4 8.12 -6.86 -7.70
C HIS A 4 6.67 -6.47 -7.44
N LEU A 5 6.27 -5.30 -7.97
CA LEU A 5 4.89 -4.83 -7.97
C LEU A 5 4.46 -4.48 -9.40
N GLU A 6 3.20 -4.76 -9.70
CA GLU A 6 2.59 -4.35 -10.96
C GLU A 6 2.39 -2.83 -10.98
N THR A 7 2.15 -2.26 -12.17
CA THR A 7 1.98 -0.81 -12.33
C THR A 7 0.84 -0.26 -11.48
N ASP A 8 -0.31 -0.93 -11.44
CA ASP A 8 -1.45 -0.53 -10.62
C ASP A 8 -1.16 -0.64 -9.12
N GLU A 9 -0.38 -1.65 -8.73
CA GLU A 9 0.07 -1.82 -7.35
C GLU A 9 1.02 -0.68 -6.93
N LEU A 10 1.93 -0.28 -7.81
CA LEU A 10 2.84 0.85 -7.56
C LEU A 10 2.07 2.17 -7.42
N LYS A 11 1.07 2.40 -8.25
CA LYS A 11 0.22 3.58 -8.17
C LYS A 11 -0.53 3.62 -6.85
N LEU A 12 -1.08 2.50 -6.43
CA LEU A 12 -1.76 2.39 -5.15
C LEU A 12 -0.83 2.75 -3.99
N LEU A 13 0.36 2.17 -3.98
CA LEU A 13 1.34 2.43 -2.93
C LEU A 13 1.74 3.90 -2.88
N ALA A 14 2.02 4.51 -4.03
CA ALA A 14 2.35 5.93 -4.12
C ALA A 14 1.21 6.80 -3.57
N ASN A 15 -0.04 6.51 -3.93
CA ASN A 15 -1.19 7.25 -3.44
C ASN A 15 -1.37 7.13 -1.94
N VAL A 16 -1.18 5.94 -1.38
CA VAL A 16 -1.28 5.72 0.06
C VAL A 16 -0.22 6.52 0.82
N LEU A 17 1.02 6.52 0.31
CA LEU A 17 2.10 7.29 0.92
C LEU A 17 1.83 8.79 0.88
N LEU A 18 1.28 9.29 -0.23
CA LEU A 18 0.91 10.70 -0.36
C LEU A 18 -0.23 11.10 0.59
N GLU A 19 -1.19 10.21 0.82
CA GLU A 19 -2.30 10.45 1.74
C GLU A 19 -1.86 10.50 3.21
N GLN A 20 -0.83 9.74 3.57
CA GLN A 20 -0.38 9.65 4.96
C GLN A 20 0.49 10.86 5.35
N ASP A 21 1.76 10.82 5.05
CA ASP A 21 2.69 11.90 5.37
C ASP A 21 3.80 11.95 4.33
N PRO A 22 3.65 12.81 3.29
CA PRO A 22 4.65 12.87 2.23
C PRO A 22 6.03 13.30 2.70
N LYS A 23 6.13 14.03 3.81
CA LYS A 23 7.44 14.44 4.35
C LYS A 23 8.15 13.27 5.02
N ARG A 24 7.41 12.51 5.83
CA ARG A 24 7.94 11.36 6.56
C ARG A 24 8.38 10.25 5.60
N TYR A 25 7.61 10.03 4.55
CA TYR A 25 7.84 8.94 3.59
C TYR A 25 8.45 9.41 2.27
N ASN A 26 9.08 10.57 2.27
CA ASN A 26 9.62 11.18 1.05
C ASN A 26 10.62 10.26 0.32
N GLU A 27 11.56 9.66 1.03
CA GLU A 27 12.54 8.76 0.42
C GLU A 27 11.87 7.53 -0.17
N LEU A 28 10.94 6.94 0.58
CA LEU A 28 10.18 5.78 0.15
C LEU A 28 9.32 6.10 -1.07
N LEU A 29 8.64 7.25 -1.05
CA LEU A 29 7.83 7.73 -2.16
C LEU A 29 8.67 7.93 -3.42
N ASN A 30 9.85 8.54 -3.29
CA ASN A 30 10.77 8.75 -4.41
C ASN A 30 11.20 7.41 -5.04
N LYS A 31 11.48 6.40 -4.24
CA LYS A 31 11.80 5.07 -4.75
C LYS A 31 10.63 4.46 -5.52
N VAL A 32 9.42 4.56 -4.99
CA VAL A 32 8.22 4.06 -5.65
C VAL A 32 7.99 4.75 -6.99
N LEU A 33 8.10 6.09 -7.02
CA LEU A 33 7.93 6.89 -8.25
C LEU A 33 9.01 6.60 -9.29
N ALA A 34 10.22 6.27 -8.84
CA ALA A 34 11.33 5.90 -9.72
C ALA A 34 11.31 4.42 -10.12
N HIS A 35 10.32 3.66 -9.67
CA HIS A 35 10.21 2.21 -9.86
C HIS A 35 11.42 1.44 -9.29
N ASP A 36 12.05 2.00 -8.26
CA ASP A 36 13.16 1.36 -7.56
C ASP A 36 12.65 0.69 -6.29
N LEU A 37 12.42 -0.62 -6.35
CA LEU A 37 11.86 -1.41 -5.27
C LEU A 37 12.92 -2.12 -4.41
N ARG A 38 14.12 -1.59 -4.38
CA ARG A 38 15.18 -2.09 -3.52
C ARG A 38 15.07 -1.46 -2.14
N PHE A 39 14.11 -1.96 -1.38
CA PHE A 39 13.83 -1.47 -0.03
C PHE A 39 14.65 -2.23 0.99
N ASP A 40 15.12 -1.51 2.03
CA ASP A 40 15.72 -2.17 3.19
C ASP A 40 14.61 -2.65 4.15
N SER A 41 15.00 -3.36 5.22
CA SER A 41 14.03 -3.90 6.17
C SER A 41 13.19 -2.82 6.86
N GLY A 42 13.78 -1.68 7.18
CA GLY A 42 13.07 -0.55 7.76
C GLY A 42 12.04 0.04 6.82
N GLU A 43 12.37 0.17 5.54
CA GLU A 43 11.45 0.66 4.51
C GLU A 43 10.29 -0.32 4.28
N LEU A 44 10.56 -1.61 4.28
CA LEU A 44 9.52 -2.64 4.17
C LEU A 44 8.57 -2.60 5.37
N GLU A 45 9.09 -2.42 6.57
CA GLU A 45 8.27 -2.30 7.78
C GLU A 45 7.38 -1.05 7.72
N GLN A 46 7.93 0.09 7.31
CA GLN A 46 7.16 1.32 7.13
C GLN A 46 6.04 1.14 6.10
N THR A 47 6.35 0.50 4.99
CA THR A 47 5.37 0.21 3.93
C THR A 47 4.24 -0.67 4.46
N ALA A 48 4.59 -1.74 5.18
CA ALA A 48 3.59 -2.65 5.76
C ALA A 48 2.69 -1.91 6.77
N GLU A 49 3.26 -1.05 7.60
CA GLU A 49 2.52 -0.26 8.58
C GLU A 49 1.52 0.68 7.92
N VAL A 50 1.95 1.42 6.90
CA VAL A 50 1.11 2.35 6.16
C VAL A 50 -0.03 1.61 5.46
N LEU A 51 0.28 0.50 4.79
CA LEU A 51 -0.74 -0.31 4.09
C LEU A 51 -1.73 -0.94 5.07
N SER A 52 -1.28 -1.40 6.22
CA SER A 52 -2.17 -1.95 7.25
C SER A 52 -3.14 -0.90 7.79
N GLY A 53 -2.67 0.32 8.00
CA GLY A 53 -3.52 1.45 8.40
C GLY A 53 -4.58 1.78 7.37
N LYS A 54 -4.18 1.82 6.09
CA LYS A 54 -5.12 2.08 4.98
C LYS A 54 -6.13 0.95 4.85
N LYS A 55 -5.71 -0.30 5.04
CA LYS A 55 -6.60 -1.46 5.02
C LYS A 55 -7.72 -1.31 6.03
N ARG A 56 -7.39 -0.94 7.27
CA ARG A 56 -8.38 -0.72 8.33
C ARG A 56 -9.35 0.40 7.96
N ALA A 57 -8.84 1.51 7.43
CA ALA A 57 -9.66 2.64 7.00
C ALA A 57 -10.65 2.22 5.91
N LEU A 58 -10.19 1.45 4.91
CA LEU A 58 -11.05 0.95 3.84
C LEU A 58 -12.11 -0.02 4.36
N GLN A 59 -11.76 -0.89 5.29
CA GLN A 59 -12.72 -1.81 5.90
C GLN A 59 -13.82 -1.06 6.63
N ASP A 60 -13.47 0.00 7.36
CA ASP A 60 -14.44 0.86 8.05
C ASP A 60 -15.34 1.60 7.05
N GLU A 61 -14.78 2.15 5.98
CA GLU A 61 -15.55 2.81 4.93
C GLU A 61 -16.53 1.85 4.27
N ILE A 62 -16.11 0.63 3.97
CA ILE A 62 -16.96 -0.40 3.36
C ILE A 62 -18.12 -0.72 4.29
N ALA A 63 -17.85 -0.88 5.59
CA ALA A 63 -18.88 -1.20 6.58
C ALA A 63 -19.92 -0.10 6.73
N GLN A 64 -19.55 1.16 6.49
CA GLN A 64 -20.43 2.31 6.65
C GLN A 64 -21.02 2.82 5.34
N GLN A 65 -20.59 2.30 4.20
CA GLN A 65 -21.01 2.80 2.89
C GLN A 65 -22.42 2.28 2.53
N PRO A 66 -23.43 3.17 2.40
CA PRO A 66 -24.79 2.74 2.05
C PRO A 66 -24.99 2.48 0.55
N ASN A 67 -24.12 3.03 -0.31
CA ASN A 67 -24.23 2.89 -1.76
C ASN A 67 -23.53 1.64 -2.23
N ALA A 68 -24.28 0.68 -2.84
CA ALA A 68 -23.74 -0.60 -3.28
C ALA A 68 -22.65 -0.47 -4.35
N THR A 69 -22.78 0.51 -5.26
CA THR A 69 -21.79 0.74 -6.31
C THR A 69 -20.47 1.23 -5.73
N LEU A 70 -20.53 2.22 -4.84
CA LEU A 70 -19.34 2.75 -4.15
C LEU A 70 -18.70 1.69 -3.27
N LYS A 71 -19.52 0.88 -2.60
CA LYS A 71 -19.03 -0.24 -1.79
C LYS A 71 -18.25 -1.24 -2.61
N THR A 72 -18.72 -1.57 -3.81
CA THR A 72 -18.03 -2.47 -4.74
C THR A 72 -16.66 -1.89 -5.16
N GLU A 73 -16.59 -0.59 -5.45
CA GLU A 73 -15.34 0.08 -5.80
C GLU A 73 -14.35 0.05 -4.64
N LEU A 74 -14.80 0.31 -3.42
CA LEU A 74 -13.97 0.24 -2.22
C LEU A 74 -13.46 -1.19 -1.99
N GLN A 75 -14.29 -2.20 -2.25
CA GLN A 75 -13.88 -3.60 -2.11
C GLN A 75 -12.79 -3.99 -3.12
N ARG A 76 -12.88 -3.49 -4.36
CA ARG A 76 -11.83 -3.69 -5.36
C ARG A 76 -10.52 -3.05 -4.94
N HIS A 77 -10.59 -1.83 -4.41
CA HIS A 77 -9.42 -1.11 -3.90
C HIS A 77 -8.79 -1.88 -2.74
N LEU A 78 -9.63 -2.38 -1.83
CA LEU A 78 -9.16 -3.18 -0.69
C LEU A 78 -8.48 -4.47 -1.16
N ALA A 79 -9.04 -5.16 -2.15
CA ALA A 79 -8.43 -6.38 -2.70
C ALA A 79 -7.04 -6.12 -3.28
N LEU A 80 -6.87 -5.02 -4.01
CA LEU A 80 -5.58 -4.62 -4.56
C LEU A 80 -4.59 -4.28 -3.44
N LEU A 81 -5.05 -3.55 -2.43
CA LEU A 81 -4.25 -3.20 -1.26
C LEU A 81 -3.76 -4.44 -0.51
N GLU A 82 -4.63 -5.43 -0.32
CA GLU A 82 -4.28 -6.69 0.33
C GLU A 82 -3.21 -7.45 -0.45
N ARG A 83 -3.28 -7.45 -1.78
CA ARG A 83 -2.25 -8.07 -2.63
C ARG A 83 -0.89 -7.41 -2.45
N VAL A 84 -0.86 -6.07 -2.43
CA VAL A 84 0.39 -5.31 -2.22
C VAL A 84 0.95 -5.61 -0.82
N LEU A 85 0.09 -5.59 0.19
CA LEU A 85 0.48 -5.87 1.57
C LEU A 85 1.04 -7.29 1.72
N GLU A 86 0.43 -8.27 1.07
CA GLU A 86 0.91 -9.65 1.08
C GLU A 86 2.33 -9.74 0.50
N ARG A 87 2.58 -9.09 -0.63
CA ARG A 87 3.92 -9.07 -1.25
C ARG A 87 4.95 -8.39 -0.34
N VAL A 88 4.57 -7.29 0.31
CA VAL A 88 5.45 -6.59 1.26
C VAL A 88 5.75 -7.48 2.46
N ASN A 89 4.76 -8.17 3.01
CA ASN A 89 4.95 -9.08 4.14
C ASN A 89 5.84 -10.25 3.78
N GLU A 90 5.70 -10.81 2.58
CA GLU A 90 6.59 -11.87 2.09
C GLU A 90 8.03 -11.38 2.02
N ALA A 91 8.25 -10.17 1.51
CA ALA A 91 9.58 -9.57 1.44
C ALA A 91 10.16 -9.34 2.85
N CYS A 92 9.34 -8.93 3.81
CA CYS A 92 9.76 -8.77 5.21
C CYS A 92 10.24 -10.09 5.82
N VAL A 93 9.55 -11.18 5.52
CA VAL A 93 9.92 -12.52 6.02
C VAL A 93 11.24 -12.99 5.43
N MET A 94 11.54 -12.62 4.18
CA MET A 94 12.76 -13.03 3.48
C MET A 94 13.99 -12.21 3.88
N PHE A 95 13.81 -11.09 4.57
CA PHE A 95 14.90 -10.32 5.14
C PHE A 95 15.23 -10.81 6.54
#